data_b854f0dd3a8ace8bb4a5c9fc560015c6
#
_entry.id   b854f0dd3a8ace8bb4a5c9fc560015c6
#
_cell.length_a   1.000
_cell.length_b   1.000
_cell.length_c   1.000
_cell.angle_alpha   90.00
_cell.angle_beta   90.00
_cell.angle_gamma   90.00
#
_symmetry.space_group_name_H-M   'P 1'
#
loop_
_entity.id
_entity.type
_entity.pdbx_description
1 polymer ?
#
loop_
_entity_poly.entity_id
_entity_poly.type
_entity_poly.pdbx_seq_one_letter_code
_entity_poly.pdbx_strand_id
1 'polypeptide(L)' 'MNAEDIRTKIEEALPGSRVQVRDTTGGGDHFEAVVVATQFTGKSVVEQHRMIYSILGPAMSGPIHALALRTSAPTP' A
#
# COMPACT_ATOMS: atom_id res chain seq x y z
N MET A 1 9.37 3.56 -10.46
CA MET A 1 9.15 3.06 -9.09
C MET A 1 8.93 1.56 -9.17
N ASN A 2 9.55 0.79 -8.31
CA ASN A 2 9.38 -0.67 -8.28
C ASN A 2 8.60 -1.11 -7.04
N ALA A 3 8.30 -2.42 -6.95
CA ALA A 3 7.52 -2.96 -5.83
C ALA A 3 8.21 -2.72 -4.48
N GLU A 4 9.54 -2.81 -4.44
CA GLU A 4 10.31 -2.56 -3.23
C GLU A 4 10.20 -1.12 -2.75
N ASP A 5 10.20 -0.15 -3.68
CA ASP A 5 10.02 1.27 -3.34
C ASP A 5 8.66 1.51 -2.69
N ILE A 6 7.61 0.90 -3.24
CA ILE A 6 6.26 1.02 -2.69
C ILE A 6 6.20 0.41 -1.28
N ARG A 7 6.75 -0.79 -1.12
CA ARG A 7 6.79 -1.47 0.18
C ARG A 7 7.49 -0.63 1.23
N THR A 8 8.64 -0.09 0.90
CA THR A 8 9.44 0.74 1.81
C THR A 8 8.68 2.00 2.23
N LYS A 9 8.04 2.69 1.27
CA LYS A 9 7.25 3.88 1.60
C LYS A 9 6.13 3.57 2.58
N ILE A 10 5.43 2.47 2.37
CA ILE A 10 4.31 2.09 3.25
C ILE A 10 4.84 1.69 4.63
N GLU A 11 5.89 0.89 4.69
CA GLU A 11 6.47 0.45 5.96
C GLU A 11 7.00 1.61 6.80
N GLU A 12 7.62 2.59 6.16
CA GLU A 12 8.13 3.78 6.86
C GLU A 12 7.00 4.62 7.44
N ALA A 13 5.89 4.74 6.70
CA ALA A 13 4.73 5.52 7.14
C ALA A 13 3.88 4.79 8.20
N LEU A 14 3.90 3.46 8.17
CA LEU A 14 3.13 2.60 9.07
C LEU A 14 4.09 1.65 9.81
N PRO A 15 4.81 2.14 10.83
CA PRO A 15 5.77 1.30 11.56
C PRO A 15 5.11 0.04 12.12
N GLY A 16 5.79 -1.10 11.98
CA GLY A 16 5.29 -2.40 12.44
C GLY A 16 4.32 -3.07 11.49
N SER A 17 3.97 -2.44 10.36
CA SER A 17 3.08 -3.04 9.38
C SER A 17 3.74 -4.21 8.63
N ARG A 18 2.89 -5.11 8.12
CA ARG A 18 3.30 -6.15 7.17
C ARG A 18 2.85 -5.73 5.79
N VAL A 19 3.80 -5.60 4.88
CA VAL A 19 3.53 -5.12 3.54
C VAL A 19 4.11 -6.09 2.51
N GLN A 20 3.27 -6.52 1.57
CA GLN A 20 3.69 -7.31 0.42
C GLN A 20 3.24 -6.57 -0.83
N VAL A 21 4.15 -6.33 -1.75
CA VAL A 21 3.84 -5.65 -3.01
C VAL A 21 4.36 -6.50 -4.16
N ARG A 22 3.52 -6.64 -5.17
CA ARG A 22 3.83 -7.40 -6.37
C ARG A 22 3.58 -6.55 -7.60
N ASP A 23 4.53 -6.56 -8.54
CA ASP A 23 4.36 -5.99 -9.87
C ASP A 23 3.61 -7.02 -10.72
N THR A 24 2.37 -6.70 -11.13
CA THR A 24 1.50 -7.68 -11.77
C THR A 24 1.74 -7.85 -13.26
N THR A 25 2.43 -6.91 -13.90
CA THR A 25 2.70 -6.96 -15.34
C THR A 25 4.19 -7.08 -15.68
N GLY A 26 5.06 -6.82 -14.71
CA GLY A 26 6.50 -6.73 -14.94
C GLY A 26 6.95 -5.41 -15.55
N GLY A 27 6.01 -4.49 -15.81
CA GLY A 27 6.29 -3.20 -16.44
C GLY A 27 6.59 -2.05 -15.47
N GLY A 28 6.45 -2.29 -14.17
CA GLY A 28 6.73 -1.26 -13.16
C GLY A 28 5.64 -0.20 -13.02
N ASP A 29 4.41 -0.49 -13.45
CA ASP A 29 3.32 0.49 -13.43
C ASP A 29 2.00 -0.06 -12.84
N HIS A 30 1.80 -1.37 -12.83
CA HIS A 30 0.63 -2.02 -12.24
C HIS A 30 1.06 -2.90 -11.07
N PHE A 31 0.49 -2.64 -9.88
CA PHE A 31 0.90 -3.30 -8.65
C PHE A 31 -0.28 -3.84 -7.86
N GLU A 32 0.02 -4.82 -7.03
CA GLU A 32 -0.90 -5.35 -6.02
C GLU A 32 -0.20 -5.26 -4.67
N ALA A 33 -0.86 -4.68 -3.68
CA ALA A 33 -0.30 -4.53 -2.34
C ALA A 33 -1.24 -5.13 -1.30
N VAL A 34 -0.66 -5.86 -0.36
CA VAL A 34 -1.36 -6.37 0.83
C VAL A 34 -0.70 -5.70 2.04
N VAL A 35 -1.49 -4.98 2.82
CA VAL A 35 -1.00 -4.24 3.98
C VAL A 35 -1.80 -4.61 5.23
N VAL A 36 -1.12 -5.11 6.24
CA VAL A 36 -1.69 -5.39 7.56
C VAL A 36 -1.03 -4.44 8.55
N ALA A 37 -1.81 -3.58 9.20
CA ALA A 37 -1.28 -2.55 10.07
C ALA A 37 -2.22 -2.29 11.26
N THR A 38 -1.62 -2.11 12.45
CA THR A 38 -2.38 -1.75 13.65
C THR A 38 -3.06 -0.39 13.50
N GLN A 39 -2.49 0.49 12.68
CA GLN A 39 -3.02 1.82 12.38
C GLN A 39 -4.37 1.75 11.67
N PHE A 40 -4.74 0.61 11.12
CA PHE A 40 -6.03 0.40 10.45
C PHE A 40 -7.16 0.01 11.41
N THR A 41 -6.85 -0.25 12.67
CA THR A 41 -7.85 -0.66 13.66
C THR A 41 -8.96 0.39 13.78
N GLY A 42 -10.21 -0.05 13.66
CA GLY A 42 -11.37 0.84 13.75
C GLY A 42 -11.66 1.66 12.50
N LYS A 43 -10.89 1.49 11.44
CA LYS A 43 -11.09 2.22 10.19
C LYS A 43 -11.81 1.37 9.17
N SER A 44 -12.68 2.00 8.38
CA SER A 44 -13.33 1.34 7.25
C SER A 44 -12.31 0.99 6.17
N VAL A 45 -12.66 0.07 5.27
CA VAL A 45 -11.80 -0.28 4.12
C VAL A 45 -11.50 0.96 3.29
N VAL A 46 -12.49 1.82 3.06
CA VAL A 46 -12.29 3.07 2.31
C VAL A 46 -11.27 3.98 2.99
N GLU A 47 -11.37 4.14 4.31
CA GLU A 47 -10.43 4.95 5.07
C GLU A 47 -9.01 4.35 5.03
N GLN A 48 -8.91 3.03 5.13
CA GLN A 48 -7.62 2.33 5.04
C GLN A 48 -6.97 2.58 3.67
N HIS A 49 -7.73 2.45 2.59
CA HIS A 49 -7.22 2.68 1.24
C HIS A 49 -6.82 4.13 1.03
N ARG A 50 -7.57 5.08 1.56
CA ARG A 50 -7.21 6.50 1.51
C ARG A 50 -5.89 6.79 2.22
N MET A 51 -5.62 6.10 3.33
CA MET A 51 -4.34 6.23 4.02
C MET A 51 -3.19 5.79 3.11
N ILE A 52 -3.34 4.67 2.41
CA ILE A 52 -2.30 4.18 1.49
C ILE A 52 -2.10 5.17 0.33
N TYR A 53 -3.17 5.67 -0.27
CA TYR A 53 -3.05 6.65 -1.35
C TYR A 53 -2.34 7.93 -0.89
N SER A 54 -2.62 8.39 0.34
CA SER A 54 -1.93 9.56 0.91
C SER A 54 -0.45 9.29 1.13
N ILE A 55 -0.11 8.09 1.61
CA ILE A 55 1.29 7.68 1.83
C ILE A 55 2.07 7.69 0.51
N LEU A 56 1.48 7.15 -0.55
CA LEU A 56 2.14 7.08 -1.86
C LEU A 56 2.13 8.43 -2.58
N GLY A 57 1.14 9.28 -2.27
CA GLY A 57 1.10 10.66 -2.73
C GLY A 57 1.24 10.82 -4.25
N PRO A 58 2.19 11.65 -4.73
CA PRO A 58 2.34 11.92 -6.16
C PRO A 58 2.64 10.70 -7.01
N ALA A 59 3.14 9.60 -6.43
CA ALA A 59 3.40 8.37 -7.17
C ALA A 59 2.12 7.80 -7.79
N MET A 60 0.95 8.04 -7.16
CA MET A 60 -0.33 7.57 -7.66
C MET A 60 -0.80 8.29 -8.92
N SER A 61 -0.29 9.49 -9.19
CA SER A 61 -0.62 10.24 -10.40
C SER A 61 0.51 10.24 -11.42
N GLY A 62 1.55 9.44 -11.20
CA GLY A 62 2.74 9.34 -12.04
C GLY A 62 3.14 7.89 -12.29
N PRO A 63 4.20 7.39 -11.62
CA PRO A 63 4.75 6.06 -11.91
C PRO A 63 3.79 4.90 -11.66
N ILE A 64 2.87 5.04 -10.69
CA ILE A 64 1.91 3.98 -10.40
C ILE A 64 0.66 4.21 -11.26
N HIS A 65 0.47 3.38 -12.28
CA HIS A 65 -0.67 3.47 -13.17
C HIS A 65 -1.92 2.82 -12.55
N ALA A 66 -1.75 1.69 -11.89
CA ALA A 66 -2.81 0.98 -11.19
C ALA A 66 -2.27 0.29 -9.93
N LEU A 67 -3.08 0.33 -8.86
CA LEU A 67 -2.74 -0.31 -7.59
C LEU A 67 -3.97 -1.00 -7.03
N ALA A 68 -3.93 -2.33 -6.96
CA ALA A 68 -4.94 -3.12 -6.27
C ALA A 68 -4.52 -3.25 -4.80
N LEU A 69 -5.42 -2.92 -3.89
CA LEU A 69 -5.15 -2.91 -2.45
C LEU A 69 -5.97 -3.94 -1.70
N ARG A 70 -5.31 -4.63 -0.77
CA ARG A 70 -5.95 -5.40 0.30
C ARG A 70 -5.38 -4.88 1.61
N THR A 71 -6.22 -4.38 2.47
CA THR A 71 -5.82 -3.79 3.75
C THR A 71 -6.63 -4.38 4.88
N SER A 72 -5.99 -4.52 6.04
CA SER A 72 -6.68 -4.99 7.26
C SER A 72 -5.85 -4.65 8.49
N ALA A 73 -6.53 -4.59 9.64
CA ALA A 73 -5.85 -4.58 10.93
C ALA A 73 -5.45 -6.02 11.29
N PRO A 74 -4.40 -6.22 12.12
CA PRO A 74 -4.04 -7.55 12.59
C PRO A 74 -5.19 -8.17 13.37
N THR A 75 -5.41 -9.46 13.19
CA THR A 75 -6.36 -10.20 14.04
C THR A 75 -5.74 -10.39 15.42
N PRO A 76 -6.55 -10.22 16.48
CA PRO A 76 -6.06 -10.46 17.85
C PRO A 76 -5.64 -11.91 18.07
#